data_886b4dadb79eaba8d4853224aaeca837
#
_entry.id   886b4dadb79eaba8d4853224aaeca837
#
_cell.length_a   1.000
_cell.length_b   1.000
_cell.length_c   1.000
_cell.angle_alpha   90.00
_cell.angle_beta   90.00
_cell.angle_gamma   90.00
#
_symmetry.space_group_name_H-M   'P 1'
#
loop_
_entity.id
_entity.type
_entity.pdbx_description
1 polymer ?
#
loop_
_entity_poly.entity_id
_entity_poly.type
_entity_poly.pdbx_seq_one_letter_code
_entity_poly.pdbx_strand_id
1 'polypeptide(L)'
;MTMQEAVIKNIDTDYSYQLAKRMEQFRSNEKLGYRPAGSKAEFLTGEMLKDEMQKLGLSDVCKNAVTVDGWEFKNAELTFETKEGKRHTALLGAYQTDFVTDGEQAFSLMYLGKGTEADYEGKDVTGKLVLVDINQRDEWWINYPVYQAHLKGAAAVIAVQCGGYGEVDAKALNAQDIAGPEDAPAFSISREDAALLRELLDGEKEATVWLKADSRVKRDCTTYNISGCIPGKHPERMVLLSAHYDSCLLYTSDA
;
A
#
# COMPACT_ATOMS: atom_id res chain seq x y z
N MET A 1 -9.79 40.58 14.25
CA MET A 1 -9.19 39.33 13.79
C MET A 1 -9.11 38.38 14.96
N THR A 2 -9.83 37.29 14.92
CA THR A 2 -9.77 36.24 15.93
C THR A 2 -8.43 35.50 15.87
N MET A 3 -8.07 34.76 16.90
CA MET A 3 -6.85 33.92 16.89
C MET A 3 -6.92 32.89 15.73
N GLN A 4 -8.09 32.33 15.47
CA GLN A 4 -8.32 31.37 14.39
C GLN A 4 -8.07 32.00 13.01
N GLU A 5 -8.61 33.20 12.74
CA GLU A 5 -8.36 33.93 11.51
C GLU A 5 -6.86 34.27 11.32
N ALA A 6 -6.17 34.59 12.43
CA ALA A 6 -4.73 34.86 12.38
C ALA A 6 -3.93 33.61 12.05
N VAL A 7 -4.29 32.43 12.58
CA VAL A 7 -3.63 31.16 12.25
C VAL A 7 -3.86 30.83 10.78
N ILE A 8 -5.11 30.85 10.31
CA ILE A 8 -5.44 30.50 8.91
C ILE A 8 -4.70 31.40 7.94
N LYS A 9 -4.64 32.72 8.21
CA LYS A 9 -3.97 33.69 7.35
C LYS A 9 -2.45 33.45 7.23
N ASN A 10 -1.83 32.81 8.21
CA ASN A 10 -0.39 32.54 8.24
C ASN A 10 -0.02 31.13 7.76
N ILE A 11 -0.99 30.31 7.33
CA ILE A 11 -0.70 29.03 6.68
C ILE A 11 -0.15 29.30 5.28
N ASP A 12 1.09 28.86 5.04
CA ASP A 12 1.73 28.90 3.73
C ASP A 12 1.49 27.57 3.02
N THR A 13 0.48 27.54 2.17
CA THR A 13 0.12 26.35 1.38
C THR A 13 1.12 26.04 0.29
N ASP A 14 1.77 27.07 -0.28
CA ASP A 14 2.79 26.87 -1.31
C ASP A 14 4.04 26.22 -0.70
N TYR A 15 4.46 26.68 0.48
CA TYR A 15 5.54 26.05 1.22
C TYR A 15 5.24 24.58 1.52
N SER A 16 4.04 24.29 2.03
CA SER A 16 3.62 22.92 2.36
C SER A 16 3.63 22.02 1.12
N TYR A 17 3.13 22.52 -0.01
CA TYR A 17 3.13 21.78 -1.28
C TYR A 17 4.55 21.53 -1.82
N GLN A 18 5.44 22.53 -1.75
CA GLN A 18 6.83 22.35 -2.17
C GLN A 18 7.60 21.38 -1.24
N LEU A 19 7.28 21.37 0.05
CA LEU A 19 7.85 20.39 1.00
C LEU A 19 7.40 18.98 0.63
N ALA A 20 6.12 18.75 0.35
CA ALA A 20 5.59 17.47 -0.11
C ALA A 20 6.28 16.99 -1.40
N LYS A 21 6.46 17.87 -2.39
CA LYS A 21 7.21 17.56 -3.62
C LYS A 21 8.66 17.17 -3.36
N ARG A 22 9.31 17.78 -2.40
CA ARG A 22 10.68 17.40 -2.00
C ARG A 22 10.70 16.02 -1.35
N MET A 23 9.69 15.68 -0.53
CA MET A 23 9.56 14.35 0.07
C MET A 23 9.34 13.28 -1.01
N GLU A 24 8.56 13.57 -2.04
CA GLU A 24 8.28 12.65 -3.16
C GLU A 24 9.54 12.23 -3.94
N GLN A 25 10.61 13.03 -3.90
CA GLN A 25 11.89 12.69 -4.55
C GLN A 25 12.58 11.48 -3.92
N PHE A 26 12.28 11.16 -2.66
CA PHE A 26 12.80 9.99 -1.96
C PHE A 26 11.83 8.84 -2.10
N ARG A 27 12.15 7.90 -2.98
CA ARG A 27 11.31 6.74 -3.25
C ARG A 27 12.13 5.44 -3.25
N SER A 28 11.52 4.37 -2.78
CA SER A 28 12.12 3.03 -2.72
C SER A 28 11.94 2.26 -4.03
N ASN A 29 10.99 2.68 -4.86
CA ASN A 29 10.72 2.07 -6.16
C ASN A 29 10.39 3.16 -7.17
N GLU A 30 11.09 3.17 -8.30
CA GLU A 30 10.95 4.21 -9.33
C GLU A 30 9.57 4.21 -10.02
N LYS A 31 8.95 3.04 -10.16
CA LYS A 31 7.65 2.90 -10.82
C LYS A 31 6.49 3.18 -9.87
N LEU A 32 6.56 2.66 -8.67
CA LEU A 32 5.46 2.67 -7.70
C LEU A 32 5.57 3.77 -6.65
N GLY A 33 6.73 4.41 -6.55
CA GLY A 33 6.94 5.64 -5.78
C GLY A 33 6.63 5.55 -4.29
N TYR A 34 6.81 4.41 -3.65
CA TYR A 34 6.57 4.25 -2.21
C TYR A 34 7.81 4.53 -1.36
N ARG A 35 7.59 4.76 -0.08
CA ARG A 35 8.60 5.05 0.94
C ARG A 35 8.18 4.41 2.27
N PRO A 36 8.28 3.07 2.42
CA PRO A 36 7.82 2.39 3.62
C PRO A 36 8.75 2.66 4.80
N ALA A 37 8.21 2.52 5.99
CA ALA A 37 8.97 2.59 7.24
C ALA A 37 10.15 1.61 7.23
N GLY A 38 11.30 2.01 7.75
CA GLY A 38 12.54 1.23 7.76
C GLY A 38 13.30 1.22 6.43
N SER A 39 12.83 1.91 5.39
CA SER A 39 13.52 2.02 4.11
C SER A 39 14.59 3.12 4.12
N LYS A 40 15.55 3.02 3.18
CA LYS A 40 16.53 4.10 2.95
C LYS A 40 15.85 5.40 2.51
N ALA A 41 14.78 5.31 1.72
CA ALA A 41 14.04 6.48 1.26
C ALA A 41 13.36 7.19 2.42
N GLU A 42 12.75 6.45 3.35
CA GLU A 42 12.19 6.99 4.58
C GLU A 42 13.27 7.64 5.45
N PHE A 43 14.41 6.99 5.65
CA PHE A 43 15.54 7.56 6.39
C PHE A 43 15.99 8.91 5.83
N LEU A 44 16.18 9.02 4.50
CA LEU A 44 16.59 10.26 3.83
C LEU A 44 15.53 11.36 3.93
N THR A 45 14.26 11.00 3.81
CA THR A 45 13.15 11.93 4.04
C THR A 45 13.19 12.46 5.47
N GLY A 46 13.43 11.58 6.44
CA GLY A 46 13.57 11.96 7.83
C GLY A 46 14.72 12.92 8.11
N GLU A 47 15.88 12.74 7.46
CA GLU A 47 16.98 13.71 7.56
C GLU A 47 16.57 15.07 6.99
N MET A 48 15.92 15.09 5.82
CA MET A 48 15.42 16.33 5.22
C MET A 48 14.42 17.04 6.13
N LEU A 49 13.47 16.32 6.72
CA LEU A 49 12.46 16.91 7.63
C LEU A 49 13.09 17.43 8.92
N LYS A 50 14.05 16.71 9.47
CA LYS A 50 14.82 17.16 10.63
C LYS A 50 15.53 18.49 10.35
N ASP A 51 16.24 18.57 9.23
CA ASP A 51 16.91 19.79 8.79
C ASP A 51 15.93 20.94 8.59
N GLU A 52 14.75 20.66 8.05
CA GLU A 52 13.70 21.65 7.83
C GLU A 52 13.13 22.17 9.15
N MET A 53 12.86 21.30 10.13
CA MET A 53 12.45 21.69 11.49
C MET A 53 13.48 22.61 12.15
N GLN A 54 14.77 22.32 11.99
CA GLN A 54 15.85 23.17 12.51
C GLN A 54 15.89 24.54 11.83
N LYS A 55 15.75 24.60 10.51
CA LYS A 55 15.68 25.88 9.75
C LYS A 55 14.49 26.73 10.14
N LEU A 56 13.36 26.10 10.48
CA LEU A 56 12.17 26.78 11.00
C LEU A 56 12.34 27.27 12.45
N GLY A 57 13.44 26.95 13.10
CA GLY A 57 13.73 27.39 14.45
C GLY A 57 13.05 26.60 15.56
N LEU A 58 12.61 25.35 15.30
CA LEU A 58 12.11 24.47 16.36
C LEU A 58 13.26 24.12 17.32
N SER A 59 12.98 24.09 18.61
CA SER A 59 13.90 23.60 19.64
C SER A 59 13.80 22.08 19.79
N ASP A 60 14.80 21.47 20.40
CA ASP A 60 14.85 20.05 20.77
C ASP A 60 14.56 19.11 19.59
N VAL A 61 15.01 19.52 18.39
CA VAL A 61 14.82 18.71 17.20
C VAL A 61 15.64 17.43 17.30
N CYS A 62 14.96 16.31 17.37
CA CYS A 62 15.60 15.01 17.53
C CYS A 62 14.96 13.95 16.61
N LYS A 63 15.66 12.84 16.48
CA LYS A 63 15.28 11.68 15.68
C LYS A 63 15.44 10.45 16.56
N ASN A 64 14.32 9.86 16.97
CA ASN A 64 14.26 8.74 17.88
C ASN A 64 14.06 7.43 17.11
N ALA A 65 14.99 6.50 17.25
CA ALA A 65 14.93 5.20 16.57
C ALA A 65 13.86 4.31 17.18
N VAL A 66 13.14 3.60 16.31
CA VAL A 66 12.12 2.59 16.65
C VAL A 66 12.35 1.38 15.76
N THR A 67 12.16 0.18 16.30
CA THR A 67 12.22 -1.06 15.51
C THR A 67 10.88 -1.36 14.86
N VAL A 68 10.91 -1.69 13.57
CA VAL A 68 9.75 -2.07 12.78
C VAL A 68 10.10 -3.20 11.83
N ASP A 69 9.09 -3.90 11.33
CA ASP A 69 9.26 -4.76 10.17
C ASP A 69 9.31 -3.89 8.92
N GLY A 70 10.41 -3.98 8.20
CA GLY A 70 10.60 -3.31 6.93
C GLY A 70 10.07 -4.17 5.78
N TRP A 71 9.91 -3.55 4.63
CA TRP A 71 9.42 -4.21 3.44
C TRP A 71 10.15 -3.70 2.19
N GLU A 72 10.54 -4.64 1.35
CA GLU A 72 11.19 -4.35 0.06
C GLU A 72 10.40 -5.00 -1.06
N PHE A 73 9.92 -4.18 -1.97
CA PHE A 73 9.18 -4.60 -3.14
C PHE A 73 9.95 -4.25 -4.41
N LYS A 74 10.34 -5.24 -5.19
CA LYS A 74 11.02 -5.02 -6.46
C LYS A 74 10.04 -5.00 -7.63
N ASN A 75 9.22 -6.04 -7.73
CA ASN A 75 8.17 -6.14 -8.74
C ASN A 75 7.11 -7.18 -8.35
N ALA A 76 5.94 -7.05 -8.95
CA ALA A 76 4.97 -8.13 -9.11
C ALA A 76 4.20 -7.92 -10.41
N GLU A 77 4.06 -8.98 -11.19
CA GLU A 77 3.40 -8.99 -12.49
C GLU A 77 2.55 -10.26 -12.62
N LEU A 78 1.34 -10.11 -13.12
CA LEU A 78 0.42 -11.21 -13.41
C LEU A 78 0.19 -11.29 -14.92
N THR A 79 0.61 -12.37 -15.54
CA THR A 79 0.44 -12.62 -16.97
C THR A 79 -0.68 -13.64 -17.18
N PHE A 80 -1.52 -13.40 -18.18
CA PHE A 80 -2.61 -14.31 -18.56
C PHE A 80 -2.95 -14.16 -20.04
N GLU A 81 -3.67 -15.12 -20.60
CA GLU A 81 -4.24 -15.03 -21.94
C GLU A 81 -5.67 -14.47 -21.82
N THR A 82 -5.95 -13.39 -22.55
CA THR A 82 -7.31 -12.81 -22.58
C THR A 82 -8.28 -13.74 -23.32
N LYS A 83 -9.58 -13.46 -23.23
CA LYS A 83 -10.61 -14.23 -23.94
C LYS A 83 -10.38 -14.27 -25.47
N GLU A 84 -9.70 -13.26 -26.03
CA GLU A 84 -9.31 -13.21 -27.45
C GLU A 84 -8.00 -13.95 -27.76
N GLY A 85 -7.39 -14.62 -26.77
CA GLY A 85 -6.14 -15.37 -26.94
C GLY A 85 -4.89 -14.48 -27.01
N LYS A 86 -4.96 -13.24 -26.50
CA LYS A 86 -3.81 -12.34 -26.42
C LYS A 86 -3.15 -12.47 -25.05
N ARG A 87 -1.82 -12.58 -25.05
CA ARG A 87 -1.03 -12.52 -23.81
C ARG A 87 -1.05 -11.10 -23.26
N HIS A 88 -1.51 -10.95 -22.03
CA HIS A 88 -1.58 -9.68 -21.31
C HIS A 88 -0.78 -9.80 -20.01
N THR A 89 -0.07 -8.72 -19.63
CA THR A 89 0.68 -8.65 -18.37
C THR A 89 0.21 -7.45 -17.59
N ALA A 90 -0.42 -7.70 -16.45
CA ALA A 90 -0.85 -6.70 -15.49
C ALA A 90 0.25 -6.43 -14.47
N LEU A 91 0.50 -5.15 -14.17
CA LEU A 91 1.33 -4.74 -13.05
C LEU A 91 0.52 -4.92 -11.76
N LEU A 92 1.14 -5.50 -10.74
CA LEU A 92 0.56 -5.64 -9.41
C LEU A 92 1.23 -4.68 -8.43
N GLY A 93 0.44 -4.16 -7.50
CA GLY A 93 0.91 -3.51 -6.28
C GLY A 93 0.95 -4.50 -5.12
N ALA A 94 1.63 -4.12 -4.05
CA ALA A 94 1.65 -4.86 -2.79
C ALA A 94 2.00 -3.94 -1.64
N TYR A 95 1.69 -4.38 -0.41
CA TYR A 95 2.15 -3.74 0.81
C TYR A 95 2.39 -4.80 1.89
N GLN A 96 3.58 -4.77 2.50
CA GLN A 96 4.01 -5.73 3.54
C GLN A 96 3.78 -7.21 3.18
N THR A 97 3.83 -7.54 1.92
CA THR A 97 3.65 -8.90 1.40
C THR A 97 5.00 -9.60 1.27
N ASP A 98 5.10 -10.80 1.80
CA ASP A 98 6.27 -11.67 1.62
C ASP A 98 5.94 -12.76 0.61
N PHE A 99 6.39 -12.58 -0.64
CA PHE A 99 6.16 -13.53 -1.72
C PHE A 99 7.21 -13.41 -2.81
N VAL A 100 7.86 -14.53 -3.11
CA VAL A 100 8.92 -14.59 -4.13
C VAL A 100 8.70 -15.78 -5.04
N THR A 101 8.78 -15.56 -6.33
CA THR A 101 8.76 -16.62 -7.35
C THR A 101 10.12 -16.74 -8.04
N ASP A 102 10.45 -17.92 -8.51
CA ASP A 102 11.60 -18.15 -9.39
C ASP A 102 11.15 -17.94 -10.85
N GLY A 103 11.23 -16.67 -11.31
CA GLY A 103 10.68 -16.26 -12.59
C GLY A 103 9.14 -16.26 -12.63
N GLU A 104 8.56 -16.51 -13.80
CA GLU A 104 7.10 -16.70 -13.96
C GLU A 104 6.70 -18.10 -13.47
N GLN A 105 5.82 -18.14 -12.49
CA GLN A 105 5.26 -19.39 -11.95
C GLN A 105 3.78 -19.49 -12.28
N ALA A 106 3.35 -20.65 -12.78
CA ALA A 106 1.95 -20.91 -13.13
C ALA A 106 1.10 -21.19 -11.90
N PHE A 107 -0.07 -20.59 -11.85
CA PHE A 107 -1.10 -20.81 -10.84
C PHE A 107 -2.47 -20.96 -11.49
N SER A 108 -3.37 -21.66 -10.81
CA SER A 108 -4.80 -21.56 -11.07
C SER A 108 -5.35 -20.32 -10.35
N LEU A 109 -6.18 -19.54 -11.02
CA LEU A 109 -6.85 -18.35 -10.46
C LEU A 109 -8.35 -18.61 -10.39
N MET A 110 -8.97 -18.29 -9.24
CA MET A 110 -10.43 -18.33 -9.06
C MET A 110 -10.95 -16.96 -8.66
N TYR A 111 -12.14 -16.60 -9.14
CA TYR A 111 -12.84 -15.40 -8.67
C TYR A 111 -13.77 -15.75 -7.52
N LEU A 112 -13.64 -15.05 -6.41
CA LEU A 112 -14.37 -15.32 -5.17
C LEU A 112 -15.14 -14.10 -4.64
N GLY A 113 -15.70 -13.30 -5.54
CA GLY A 113 -16.53 -12.17 -5.13
C GLY A 113 -15.85 -11.28 -4.12
N LYS A 114 -16.41 -11.14 -2.93
CA LYS A 114 -15.86 -10.33 -1.83
C LYS A 114 -14.84 -11.07 -0.96
N GLY A 115 -14.59 -12.33 -1.19
CA GLY A 115 -13.68 -13.16 -0.40
C GLY A 115 -14.17 -13.38 1.05
N THR A 116 -15.47 -13.40 1.27
CA THR A 116 -16.08 -13.76 2.54
C THR A 116 -16.07 -15.26 2.75
N GLU A 117 -16.30 -15.75 3.96
CA GLU A 117 -16.34 -17.20 4.23
C GLU A 117 -17.34 -17.94 3.33
N ALA A 118 -18.50 -17.36 3.10
CA ALA A 118 -19.53 -17.93 2.22
C ALA A 118 -19.07 -18.06 0.76
N ASP A 119 -18.22 -17.18 0.28
CA ASP A 119 -17.70 -17.22 -1.08
C ASP A 119 -16.80 -18.45 -1.34
N TYR A 120 -16.28 -19.06 -0.26
CA TYR A 120 -15.43 -20.26 -0.31
C TYR A 120 -16.22 -21.59 -0.19
N GLU A 121 -17.51 -21.56 0.11
CA GLU A 121 -18.28 -22.79 0.27
C GLU A 121 -18.23 -23.68 -0.97
N GLY A 122 -17.82 -24.96 -0.75
CA GLY A 122 -17.71 -25.95 -1.83
C GLY A 122 -16.58 -25.70 -2.84
N LYS A 123 -15.66 -24.79 -2.56
CA LYS A 123 -14.53 -24.46 -3.45
C LYS A 123 -13.20 -24.84 -2.78
N ASP A 124 -12.34 -25.53 -3.53
CA ASP A 124 -10.95 -25.80 -3.13
C ASP A 124 -10.05 -24.74 -3.75
N VAL A 125 -9.43 -23.94 -2.90
CA VAL A 125 -8.49 -22.87 -3.27
C VAL A 125 -7.04 -23.18 -2.87
N THR A 126 -6.78 -24.38 -2.39
CA THR A 126 -5.46 -24.77 -1.90
C THR A 126 -4.40 -24.57 -2.97
N GLY A 127 -3.39 -23.74 -2.66
CA GLY A 127 -2.27 -23.41 -3.56
C GLY A 127 -2.64 -22.55 -4.78
N LYS A 128 -3.88 -22.04 -4.85
CA LYS A 128 -4.35 -21.20 -5.96
C LYS A 128 -4.26 -19.71 -5.63
N LEU A 129 -4.30 -18.89 -6.66
CA LEU A 129 -4.56 -17.45 -6.50
C LEU A 129 -6.08 -17.22 -6.45
N VAL A 130 -6.50 -16.25 -5.65
CA VAL A 130 -7.90 -15.84 -5.56
C VAL A 130 -8.05 -14.37 -5.91
N LEU A 131 -8.92 -14.05 -6.87
CA LEU A 131 -9.32 -12.70 -7.23
C LEU A 131 -10.51 -12.31 -6.36
N VAL A 132 -10.40 -11.17 -5.67
CA VAL A 132 -11.47 -10.65 -4.79
C VAL A 132 -11.73 -9.16 -5.03
N ASP A 133 -13.00 -8.79 -4.88
CA ASP A 133 -13.45 -7.39 -4.90
C ASP A 133 -13.48 -6.83 -3.49
N ILE A 134 -12.76 -5.76 -3.25
CA ILE A 134 -12.75 -5.10 -1.95
C ILE A 134 -13.35 -3.70 -2.05
N ASN A 135 -14.07 -3.29 -1.00
CA ASN A 135 -14.54 -1.93 -0.83
C ASN A 135 -14.09 -1.43 0.54
N GLN A 136 -12.98 -0.72 0.54
CA GLN A 136 -12.30 -0.26 1.75
C GLN A 136 -13.08 0.77 2.57
N ARG A 137 -14.03 1.46 1.93
CA ARG A 137 -14.79 2.51 2.59
C ARG A 137 -16.05 2.00 3.27
N ASP A 138 -16.82 1.19 2.56
CA ASP A 138 -18.22 0.98 2.91
C ASP A 138 -18.49 -0.42 3.50
N GLU A 139 -17.57 -1.38 3.35
CA GLU A 139 -17.86 -2.76 3.69
C GLU A 139 -16.85 -3.42 4.64
N TRP A 140 -15.58 -3.49 4.31
CA TRP A 140 -14.64 -4.35 5.03
C TRP A 140 -13.34 -3.68 5.39
N TRP A 141 -12.78 -4.08 6.54
CA TRP A 141 -11.36 -4.05 6.73
C TRP A 141 -10.69 -4.94 5.70
N ILE A 142 -9.71 -4.42 5.04
CA ILE A 142 -8.97 -4.96 3.91
C ILE A 142 -8.35 -6.32 4.20
N ASN A 143 -7.94 -6.53 5.43
CA ASN A 143 -7.26 -7.74 5.89
C ASN A 143 -8.19 -8.95 5.95
N TYR A 144 -9.50 -8.76 6.02
CA TYR A 144 -10.43 -9.86 6.18
C TYR A 144 -10.43 -10.82 4.98
N PRO A 145 -10.59 -10.38 3.73
CA PRO A 145 -10.50 -11.27 2.56
C PRO A 145 -9.14 -11.95 2.43
N VAL A 146 -8.05 -11.27 2.78
CA VAL A 146 -6.70 -11.83 2.77
C VAL A 146 -6.56 -12.93 3.80
N TYR A 147 -7.03 -12.70 5.02
CA TYR A 147 -7.00 -13.68 6.09
C TYR A 147 -7.88 -14.89 5.80
N GLN A 148 -9.07 -14.69 5.23
CA GLN A 148 -9.94 -15.80 4.81
C GLN A 148 -9.26 -16.66 3.74
N ALA A 149 -8.66 -16.08 2.72
CA ALA A 149 -7.93 -16.81 1.70
C ALA A 149 -6.80 -17.66 2.29
N HIS A 150 -6.02 -17.07 3.19
CA HIS A 150 -4.95 -17.76 3.91
C HIS A 150 -5.48 -18.96 4.69
N LEU A 151 -6.54 -18.80 5.50
CA LEU A 151 -7.15 -19.89 6.27
C LEU A 151 -7.68 -21.02 5.38
N LYS A 152 -8.04 -20.77 4.15
CA LYS A 152 -8.50 -21.76 3.16
C LYS A 152 -7.36 -22.34 2.32
N GLY A 153 -6.10 -21.94 2.59
CA GLY A 153 -4.92 -22.48 1.92
C GLY A 153 -4.62 -21.88 0.55
N ALA A 154 -5.19 -20.72 0.19
CA ALA A 154 -4.83 -20.02 -1.03
C ALA A 154 -3.34 -19.59 -1.00
N ALA A 155 -2.68 -19.60 -2.17
CA ALA A 155 -1.30 -19.18 -2.28
C ALA A 155 -1.14 -17.65 -2.11
N ALA A 156 -2.05 -16.87 -2.68
CA ALA A 156 -2.12 -15.42 -2.52
C ALA A 156 -3.48 -14.87 -2.96
N VAL A 157 -3.78 -13.66 -2.49
CA VAL A 157 -4.92 -12.86 -2.93
C VAL A 157 -4.48 -11.87 -4.00
N ILE A 158 -5.32 -11.70 -5.03
CA ILE A 158 -5.27 -10.58 -5.97
C ILE A 158 -6.52 -9.74 -5.69
N ALA A 159 -6.33 -8.56 -5.11
CA ALA A 159 -7.44 -7.71 -4.70
C ALA A 159 -7.63 -6.53 -5.66
N VAL A 160 -8.88 -6.26 -6.01
CA VAL A 160 -9.26 -5.10 -6.81
C VAL A 160 -10.20 -4.20 -6.02
N GLN A 161 -9.94 -2.91 -6.03
CA GLN A 161 -10.82 -1.92 -5.41
C GLN A 161 -12.10 -1.75 -6.23
N CYS A 162 -13.25 -2.04 -5.64
CA CYS A 162 -14.56 -1.90 -6.22
C CYS A 162 -15.44 -1.01 -5.33
N GLY A 163 -15.49 0.26 -5.65
CA GLY A 163 -16.18 1.28 -4.81
C GLY A 163 -15.31 1.85 -3.69
N GLY A 164 -15.85 2.79 -2.94
CA GLY A 164 -15.20 3.41 -1.80
C GLY A 164 -14.09 4.39 -2.14
N TYR A 165 -13.04 4.43 -1.31
CA TYR A 165 -11.89 5.30 -1.53
C TYR A 165 -11.10 4.87 -2.78
N GLY A 166 -10.52 5.83 -3.50
CA GLY A 166 -9.58 5.55 -4.57
C GLY A 166 -10.19 5.07 -5.89
N GLU A 167 -11.49 5.29 -6.14
CA GLU A 167 -12.10 5.09 -7.46
C GLU A 167 -11.72 6.17 -8.49
N VAL A 168 -10.56 6.75 -8.38
CA VAL A 168 -10.17 7.91 -9.17
C VAL A 168 -9.72 7.50 -10.57
N ASP A 169 -8.97 6.39 -10.67
CA ASP A 169 -8.40 5.92 -11.93
C ASP A 169 -8.56 4.41 -12.07
N ALA A 170 -9.07 3.97 -13.23
CA ALA A 170 -9.25 2.53 -13.53
C ALA A 170 -7.92 1.77 -13.64
N LYS A 171 -6.81 2.46 -13.87
CA LYS A 171 -5.45 1.91 -13.96
C LYS A 171 -4.70 1.93 -12.63
N ALA A 172 -5.23 2.61 -11.63
CA ALA A 172 -4.58 2.70 -10.33
C ALA A 172 -4.55 1.35 -9.59
N LEU A 173 -3.44 1.11 -8.88
CA LEU A 173 -3.26 -0.03 -7.99
C LEU A 173 -3.72 0.37 -6.58
N ASN A 174 -5.01 0.67 -6.43
CA ASN A 174 -5.57 1.37 -5.29
C ASN A 174 -6.23 0.48 -4.23
N ALA A 175 -5.98 -0.82 -4.26
CA ALA A 175 -6.29 -1.67 -3.12
C ALA A 175 -5.20 -1.46 -2.06
N GLN A 176 -5.38 -0.44 -1.23
CA GLN A 176 -4.45 -0.07 -0.17
C GLN A 176 -4.48 -1.09 0.97
N ASP A 177 -3.38 -1.17 1.71
CA ASP A 177 -3.29 -1.87 2.99
C ASP A 177 -3.90 -3.30 2.97
N ILE A 178 -3.78 -3.99 1.83
CA ILE A 178 -4.22 -5.37 1.71
C ILE A 178 -3.28 -6.35 2.43
N ALA A 179 -2.43 -5.83 3.29
CA ALA A 179 -1.53 -6.62 4.10
C ALA A 179 -2.32 -7.52 5.05
N GLY A 180 -2.02 -8.78 4.97
CA GLY A 180 -2.41 -9.78 5.97
C GLY A 180 -1.25 -10.04 6.94
N PRO A 181 -1.33 -11.12 7.71
CA PRO A 181 -0.15 -11.74 8.31
C PRO A 181 0.91 -12.00 7.25
N GLU A 182 2.18 -12.04 7.65
CA GLU A 182 3.31 -12.20 6.72
C GLU A 182 3.22 -13.46 5.84
N ASP A 183 2.56 -14.49 6.34
CA ASP A 183 2.27 -15.74 5.66
C ASP A 183 0.97 -15.73 4.82
N ALA A 184 0.29 -14.59 4.74
CA ALA A 184 -0.92 -14.36 3.95
C ALA A 184 -0.67 -13.34 2.82
N PRO A 185 0.00 -13.75 1.72
CA PRO A 185 0.37 -12.83 0.65
C PRO A 185 -0.85 -12.23 -0.06
N ALA A 186 -0.74 -10.92 -0.37
CA ALA A 186 -1.76 -10.22 -1.12
C ALA A 186 -1.15 -9.18 -2.07
N PHE A 187 -1.77 -9.04 -3.23
CA PHE A 187 -1.41 -8.09 -4.26
C PHE A 187 -2.63 -7.28 -4.67
N SER A 188 -2.42 -6.05 -5.09
CA SER A 188 -3.44 -5.22 -5.71
C SER A 188 -3.32 -5.26 -7.24
N ILE A 189 -4.46 -5.20 -7.92
CA ILE A 189 -4.56 -5.13 -9.39
C ILE A 189 -5.46 -3.95 -9.77
N SER A 190 -5.21 -3.36 -10.95
CA SER A 190 -6.06 -2.29 -11.48
C SER A 190 -7.46 -2.81 -11.81
N ARG A 191 -8.46 -1.91 -11.80
CA ARG A 191 -9.83 -2.27 -12.21
C ARG A 191 -9.90 -2.67 -13.69
N GLU A 192 -9.08 -2.03 -14.54
CA GLU A 192 -8.99 -2.34 -15.97
C GLU A 192 -8.48 -3.76 -16.22
N ASP A 193 -7.36 -4.13 -15.58
CA ASP A 193 -6.80 -5.48 -15.70
C ASP A 193 -7.69 -6.55 -15.03
N ALA A 194 -8.29 -6.23 -13.88
CA ALA A 194 -9.22 -7.12 -13.22
C ALA A 194 -10.50 -7.39 -14.05
N ALA A 195 -10.95 -6.42 -14.85
CA ALA A 195 -12.07 -6.63 -15.77
C ALA A 195 -11.72 -7.70 -16.82
N LEU A 196 -10.52 -7.67 -17.39
CA LEU A 196 -10.04 -8.70 -18.33
C LEU A 196 -9.99 -10.09 -17.68
N LEU A 197 -9.55 -10.18 -16.43
CA LEU A 197 -9.54 -11.44 -15.67
C LEU A 197 -10.97 -11.96 -15.41
N ARG A 198 -11.91 -11.07 -15.09
CA ARG A 198 -13.32 -11.47 -14.91
C ARG A 198 -13.95 -11.96 -16.20
N GLU A 199 -13.65 -11.33 -17.34
CA GLU A 199 -14.09 -11.81 -18.65
C GLU A 199 -13.53 -13.19 -18.95
N LEU A 200 -12.26 -13.45 -18.61
CA LEU A 200 -11.63 -14.76 -18.78
C LEU A 200 -12.30 -15.83 -17.89
N LEU A 201 -12.69 -15.44 -16.67
CA LEU A 201 -13.33 -16.34 -15.69
C LEU A 201 -14.85 -16.46 -15.88
N ASP A 202 -15.46 -15.72 -16.83
CA ASP A 202 -16.90 -15.75 -17.08
C ASP A 202 -17.33 -17.11 -17.67
N GLY A 203 -18.07 -17.86 -16.86
CA GLY A 203 -18.49 -19.23 -17.16
C GLY A 203 -17.45 -20.31 -16.85
N GLU A 204 -16.25 -19.94 -16.49
CA GLU A 204 -15.18 -20.86 -16.10
C GLU A 204 -14.98 -20.86 -14.58
N LYS A 205 -14.63 -22.00 -14.02
CA LYS A 205 -14.33 -22.09 -12.58
C LYS A 205 -12.96 -21.56 -12.24
N GLU A 206 -11.99 -21.72 -13.12
CA GLU A 206 -10.58 -21.44 -12.93
C GLU A 206 -9.93 -21.02 -14.26
N ALA A 207 -8.90 -20.18 -14.16
CA ALA A 207 -8.05 -19.82 -15.29
C ALA A 207 -6.58 -20.02 -14.94
N THR A 208 -5.77 -20.41 -15.90
CA THR A 208 -4.30 -20.46 -15.71
C THR A 208 -3.71 -19.07 -15.89
N VAL A 209 -2.94 -18.64 -14.90
CA VAL A 209 -2.22 -17.37 -14.89
C VAL A 209 -0.76 -17.60 -14.47
N TRP A 210 0.12 -16.66 -14.78
CA TRP A 210 1.55 -16.71 -14.40
C TRP A 210 1.87 -15.50 -13.53
N LEU A 211 2.29 -15.76 -12.30
CA LEU A 211 2.74 -14.75 -11.36
C LEU A 211 4.27 -14.71 -11.32
N LYS A 212 4.80 -13.50 -11.42
CA LYS A 212 6.21 -13.19 -11.14
C LYS A 212 6.26 -12.13 -10.07
N ALA A 213 6.87 -12.42 -8.92
CA ALA A 213 6.93 -11.50 -7.79
C ALA A 213 8.28 -11.60 -7.06
N ASP A 214 8.80 -10.47 -6.61
CA ASP A 214 9.89 -10.36 -5.63
C ASP A 214 9.52 -9.26 -4.63
N SER A 215 8.86 -9.68 -3.56
CA SER A 215 8.42 -8.86 -2.44
C SER A 215 8.81 -9.54 -1.14
N ARG A 216 9.49 -8.83 -0.23
CA ARG A 216 10.08 -9.41 0.97
C ARG A 216 9.82 -8.55 2.20
N VAL A 217 9.37 -9.18 3.27
CA VAL A 217 9.36 -8.58 4.60
C VAL A 217 10.74 -8.76 5.24
N LYS A 218 11.25 -7.69 5.82
CA LYS A 218 12.54 -7.65 6.54
C LYS A 218 12.27 -7.36 8.01
N ARG A 219 12.74 -8.24 8.88
CA ARG A 219 12.60 -8.06 10.33
C ARG A 219 13.64 -7.08 10.90
N ASP A 220 13.29 -6.48 12.02
CA ASP A 220 14.20 -5.66 12.83
C ASP A 220 14.84 -4.48 12.07
N CYS A 221 14.11 -3.90 11.13
CA CYS A 221 14.51 -2.65 10.50
C CYS A 221 14.36 -1.48 11.48
N THR A 222 15.10 -0.41 11.23
CA THR A 222 15.01 0.81 12.03
C THR A 222 14.27 1.89 11.28
N THR A 223 13.20 2.42 11.88
CA THR A 223 12.53 3.66 11.50
C THR A 223 12.72 4.73 12.57
N TYR A 224 12.21 5.93 12.35
CA TYR A 224 12.45 7.05 13.23
C TYR A 224 11.21 7.90 13.43
N ASN A 225 10.97 8.31 14.68
CA ASN A 225 10.11 9.43 14.98
C ASN A 225 10.94 10.71 14.99
N ILE A 226 10.51 11.72 14.23
CA ILE A 226 11.16 13.01 14.19
C ILE A 226 10.30 13.98 14.99
N SER A 227 10.87 14.66 15.96
CA SER A 227 10.15 15.61 16.80
C SER A 227 10.92 16.91 16.95
N GLY A 228 10.20 17.98 17.19
CA GLY A 228 10.71 19.29 17.53
C GLY A 228 9.68 20.04 18.37
N CYS A 229 10.10 21.06 19.09
CA CYS A 229 9.26 21.80 20.02
C CYS A 229 9.23 23.29 19.67
N ILE A 230 8.06 23.91 19.82
CA ILE A 230 7.91 25.37 19.90
C ILE A 230 7.51 25.70 21.35
N PRO A 231 8.40 26.30 22.15
CA PRO A 231 8.08 26.61 23.56
C PRO A 231 6.89 27.56 23.66
N GLY A 232 5.88 27.17 24.41
CA GLY A 232 4.71 27.98 24.72
C GLY A 232 4.87 28.79 26.01
N LYS A 233 3.93 29.69 26.27
CA LYS A 233 3.90 30.49 27.54
C LYS A 233 3.49 29.63 28.74
N HIS A 234 2.91 28.47 28.53
CA HIS A 234 2.33 27.59 29.54
C HIS A 234 2.96 26.20 29.38
N PRO A 235 4.14 25.97 30.02
CA PRO A 235 4.87 24.69 29.85
C PRO A 235 4.14 23.48 30.42
N GLU A 236 3.14 23.70 31.28
CA GLU A 236 2.26 22.65 31.83
C GLU A 236 1.21 22.16 30.84
N ARG A 237 1.11 22.79 29.67
CA ARG A 237 0.17 22.41 28.60
C ARG A 237 0.91 22.16 27.31
N MET A 238 0.56 21.08 26.64
CA MET A 238 1.15 20.71 25.35
C MET A 238 0.06 20.44 24.33
N VAL A 239 0.28 20.91 23.12
CA VAL A 239 -0.46 20.49 21.91
C VAL A 239 0.49 19.66 21.07
N LEU A 240 0.15 18.40 20.82
CA LEU A 240 0.90 17.51 19.96
C LEU A 240 0.26 17.51 18.56
N LEU A 241 1.05 17.87 17.56
CA LEU A 241 0.72 17.68 16.15
C LEU A 241 1.50 16.45 15.67
N SER A 242 0.80 15.47 15.10
CA SER A 242 1.40 14.23 14.62
C SER A 242 0.94 13.94 13.20
N ALA A 243 1.89 13.54 12.36
CA ALA A 243 1.63 13.07 11.01
C ALA A 243 2.69 12.04 10.62
N HIS A 244 2.32 11.05 9.81
CA HIS A 244 3.28 10.13 9.25
C HIS A 244 4.00 10.74 8.04
N TYR A 245 5.25 10.33 7.79
CA TYR A 245 6.05 10.78 6.65
C TYR A 245 6.54 9.65 5.75
N ASP A 246 6.26 8.41 6.13
CA ASP A 246 6.29 7.28 5.22
C ASP A 246 5.16 7.41 4.18
N SER A 247 5.23 6.69 3.08
CA SER A 247 4.21 6.69 2.05
C SER A 247 4.00 5.32 1.44
N CYS A 248 2.76 5.04 1.08
CA CYS A 248 2.33 3.89 0.32
C CYS A 248 2.65 4.04 -1.18
N LEU A 249 2.11 3.17 -2.02
CA LEU A 249 2.26 3.22 -3.47
C LEU A 249 1.74 4.53 -4.05
N LEU A 250 2.41 5.08 -5.06
CA LEU A 250 2.07 6.35 -5.71
C LEU A 250 0.61 6.42 -6.19
N TYR A 251 0.04 5.30 -6.62
CA TYR A 251 -1.34 5.22 -7.09
C TYR A 251 -2.35 4.86 -6.00
N THR A 252 -1.93 4.78 -4.76
CA THR A 252 -2.78 4.37 -3.64
C THR A 252 -2.96 5.46 -2.59
N SER A 253 -2.16 6.51 -2.62
CA SER A 253 -2.31 7.62 -1.70
C SER A 253 -2.87 8.85 -2.42
N ASP A 254 -4.10 9.20 -2.13
CA ASP A 254 -4.64 10.55 -2.35
C ASP A 254 -4.02 11.49 -1.29
N ALA A 255 -2.76 11.77 -1.44
CA ALA A 255 -2.09 12.76 -0.60
C ALA A 255 -2.19 14.16 -1.21
#